data_2236a4193d488f677718c3a82b4e0064
#
_entry.id   2236a4193d488f677718c3a82b4e0064
#
_cell.length_a   1.000
_cell.length_b   1.000
_cell.length_c   1.000
_cell.angle_alpha   90.00
_cell.angle_beta   90.00
_cell.angle_gamma   90.00
#
_symmetry.space_group_name_H-M   'P 1'
#
loop_
_entity.id
_entity.type
_entity.pdbx_description
1 polymer ?
#
loop_
_entity_poly.entity_id
_entity_poly.type
_entity_poly.pdbx_seq_one_letter_code
_entity_poly.pdbx_strand_id
1 'polypeptide(L)'
;ILTDIKMPGMNGIEMATIAKDYYPNIKFIFISGFKDFEYAQQAIKLGVTRFLLKPSKIDELEEAISAMTNNLKQKGNDSSNAEIDSIWNRSDEEENYIYETFIKNHPECDTPEKDRLKCTDANNFILKNALKFIYEHYKLKLSLLDVAEQCFISSWHLSKLLNQYTGRGFFEIVNTIRIDKAKDLLENKNYKIQDVSERVGFQDVTHFCRIFKSYVGKSPSDYRNYGGKGK
;
A
#
# COMPACT_ATOMS: atom_id res chain seq x y z
N ILE A 1 -11.94 -12.56 -4.68
CA ILE A 1 -10.48 -12.75 -4.88
C ILE A 1 -10.24 -13.24 -6.30
N LEU A 2 -9.26 -12.64 -6.99
CA LEU A 2 -8.72 -13.08 -8.27
C LEU A 2 -7.35 -13.71 -8.01
N THR A 3 -7.14 -14.97 -8.42
CA THR A 3 -5.90 -15.69 -8.10
C THR A 3 -5.47 -16.64 -9.22
N ASP A 4 -4.15 -16.85 -9.35
CA ASP A 4 -3.62 -17.95 -10.14
C ASP A 4 -3.81 -19.28 -9.38
N ILE A 5 -3.94 -20.37 -10.12
CA ILE A 5 -4.00 -21.72 -9.52
C ILE A 5 -2.60 -22.20 -9.19
N LYS A 6 -1.64 -22.07 -10.10
CA LYS A 6 -0.26 -22.52 -9.86
C LYS A 6 0.57 -21.43 -9.23
N MET A 7 0.74 -21.51 -7.90
CA MET A 7 1.60 -20.63 -7.12
C MET A 7 2.64 -21.45 -6.35
N PRO A 8 3.84 -20.91 -6.08
CA PRO A 8 4.83 -21.57 -5.23
C PRO A 8 4.28 -21.76 -3.80
N GLY A 9 4.51 -22.95 -3.24
CA GLY A 9 4.08 -23.30 -1.88
C GLY A 9 2.63 -23.82 -1.85
N MET A 10 1.67 -22.95 -1.64
CA MET A 10 0.23 -23.30 -1.61
C MET A 10 -0.42 -22.95 -2.95
N ASN A 11 -1.16 -23.87 -3.55
CA ASN A 11 -1.87 -23.55 -4.80
C ASN A 11 -3.16 -22.74 -4.52
N GLY A 12 -3.66 -22.06 -5.56
CA GLY A 12 -4.84 -21.17 -5.43
C GLY A 12 -6.12 -21.91 -4.98
N ILE A 13 -6.27 -23.18 -5.28
CA ILE A 13 -7.42 -23.99 -4.88
C ILE A 13 -7.34 -24.36 -3.40
N GLU A 14 -6.16 -24.74 -2.92
CA GLU A 14 -5.92 -24.99 -1.49
C GLU A 14 -6.16 -23.71 -0.68
N MET A 15 -5.63 -22.60 -1.13
CA MET A 15 -5.88 -21.29 -0.52
C MET A 15 -7.37 -20.96 -0.48
N ALA A 16 -8.10 -21.15 -1.58
CA ALA A 16 -9.53 -20.86 -1.64
C ALA A 16 -10.35 -21.78 -0.74
N THR A 17 -9.94 -23.05 -0.58
CA THR A 17 -10.58 -23.98 0.35
C THR A 17 -10.47 -23.48 1.78
N ILE A 18 -9.25 -23.16 2.21
CA ILE A 18 -8.99 -22.61 3.56
C ILE A 18 -9.74 -21.30 3.76
N ALA A 19 -9.66 -20.38 2.80
CA ALA A 19 -10.30 -19.07 2.93
C ALA A 19 -11.83 -19.19 3.05
N LYS A 20 -12.48 -20.16 2.41
CA LYS A 20 -13.92 -20.38 2.53
C LYS A 20 -14.35 -20.92 3.88
N ASP A 21 -13.49 -21.66 4.57
CA ASP A 21 -13.77 -22.12 5.94
C ASP A 21 -13.88 -20.93 6.92
N TYR A 22 -13.08 -19.88 6.71
CA TYR A 22 -13.11 -18.67 7.54
C TYR A 22 -14.11 -17.63 7.02
N TYR A 23 -14.30 -17.56 5.71
CA TYR A 23 -15.12 -16.57 5.02
C TYR A 23 -16.06 -17.23 4.00
N PRO A 24 -17.18 -17.83 4.42
CA PRO A 24 -18.08 -18.63 3.54
C PRO A 24 -18.63 -17.85 2.33
N ASN A 25 -18.77 -16.53 2.46
CA ASN A 25 -19.32 -15.68 1.42
C ASN A 25 -18.29 -15.18 0.40
N ILE A 26 -17.00 -15.47 0.63
CA ILE A 26 -15.92 -15.04 -0.27
C ILE A 26 -16.11 -15.62 -1.68
N LYS A 27 -15.86 -14.81 -2.69
CA LYS A 27 -15.95 -15.20 -4.09
C LYS A 27 -14.57 -15.26 -4.73
N PHE A 28 -14.37 -16.25 -5.59
CA PHE A 28 -13.12 -16.46 -6.29
C PHE A 28 -13.30 -16.43 -7.80
N ILE A 29 -12.32 -15.81 -8.50
CA ILE A 29 -12.06 -15.98 -9.92
C ILE A 29 -10.68 -16.60 -10.04
N PHE A 30 -10.58 -17.76 -10.66
CA PHE A 30 -9.29 -18.39 -10.93
C PHE A 30 -8.79 -18.05 -12.32
N ILE A 31 -7.48 -17.80 -12.42
CA ILE A 31 -6.78 -17.69 -13.70
C ILE A 31 -5.78 -18.83 -13.79
N SER A 32 -5.71 -19.52 -14.91
CA SER A 32 -4.76 -20.61 -15.12
C SER A 32 -4.18 -20.60 -16.52
N GLY A 33 -2.86 -20.87 -16.61
CA GLY A 33 -2.17 -21.05 -17.89
C GLY A 33 -2.36 -22.46 -18.51
N PHE A 34 -3.03 -23.36 -17.81
CA PHE A 34 -3.17 -24.75 -18.21
C PHE A 34 -4.65 -25.13 -18.36
N LYS A 35 -4.96 -25.88 -19.42
CA LYS A 35 -6.27 -26.52 -19.62
C LYS A 35 -6.38 -27.80 -18.79
N ASP A 36 -6.02 -27.74 -17.52
CA ASP A 36 -6.12 -28.88 -16.61
C ASP A 36 -7.56 -29.05 -16.14
N PHE A 37 -8.20 -30.07 -16.65
CA PHE A 37 -9.58 -30.39 -16.34
C PHE A 37 -9.80 -30.66 -14.84
N GLU A 38 -8.82 -31.24 -14.17
CA GLU A 38 -8.88 -31.51 -12.72
C GLU A 38 -9.00 -30.24 -11.89
N TYR A 39 -8.25 -29.20 -12.22
CA TYR A 39 -8.37 -27.91 -11.55
C TYR A 39 -9.70 -27.21 -11.81
N ALA A 40 -10.23 -27.32 -13.03
CA ALA A 40 -11.55 -26.80 -13.34
C ALA A 40 -12.64 -27.52 -12.55
N GLN A 41 -12.57 -28.84 -12.40
CA GLN A 41 -13.51 -29.64 -11.58
C GLN A 41 -13.43 -29.22 -10.08
N GLN A 42 -12.23 -29.07 -9.54
CA GLN A 42 -12.06 -28.67 -8.15
C GLN A 42 -12.59 -27.25 -7.92
N ALA A 43 -12.34 -26.33 -8.85
CA ALA A 43 -12.87 -24.98 -8.82
C ALA A 43 -14.42 -24.97 -8.82
N ILE A 44 -15.05 -25.78 -9.66
CA ILE A 44 -16.52 -25.91 -9.70
C ILE A 44 -17.06 -26.43 -8.35
N LYS A 45 -16.43 -27.44 -7.75
CA LYS A 45 -16.83 -27.96 -6.42
C LYS A 45 -16.73 -26.89 -5.32
N LEU A 46 -15.77 -26.01 -5.43
CA LEU A 46 -15.61 -24.85 -4.53
C LEU A 46 -16.62 -23.73 -4.81
N GLY A 47 -17.46 -23.84 -5.84
CA GLY A 47 -18.43 -22.81 -6.18
C GLY A 47 -17.78 -21.49 -6.55
N VAL A 48 -16.71 -21.52 -7.36
CA VAL A 48 -16.07 -20.32 -7.87
C VAL A 48 -16.95 -19.59 -8.87
N THR A 49 -16.81 -18.28 -8.95
CA THR A 49 -17.65 -17.46 -9.82
C THR A 49 -17.25 -17.61 -11.28
N ARG A 50 -15.95 -17.65 -11.59
CA ARG A 50 -15.41 -17.81 -12.95
C ARG A 50 -14.03 -18.49 -12.92
N PHE A 51 -13.71 -19.15 -14.04
CA PHE A 51 -12.41 -19.74 -14.34
C PHE A 51 -11.96 -19.17 -15.68
N LEU A 52 -10.80 -18.52 -15.72
CA LEU A 52 -10.24 -17.87 -16.90
C LEU A 52 -8.94 -18.56 -17.33
N LEU A 53 -8.73 -18.72 -18.62
CA LEU A 53 -7.49 -19.27 -19.18
C LEU A 53 -6.53 -18.14 -19.61
N LYS A 54 -5.24 -18.31 -19.31
CA LYS A 54 -4.18 -17.44 -19.82
C LYS A 54 -3.82 -17.83 -21.26
N PRO A 55 -3.60 -16.86 -22.16
CA PRO A 55 -3.75 -15.43 -21.97
C PRO A 55 -5.23 -15.02 -21.98
N SER A 56 -5.72 -14.44 -20.88
CA SER A 56 -7.08 -13.90 -20.79
C SER A 56 -7.13 -12.50 -21.40
N LYS A 57 -8.21 -12.22 -22.13
CA LYS A 57 -8.47 -10.88 -22.65
C LYS A 57 -8.99 -9.99 -21.53
N ILE A 58 -8.73 -8.70 -21.63
CA ILE A 58 -9.19 -7.70 -20.65
C ILE A 58 -10.71 -7.74 -20.54
N ASP A 59 -11.41 -7.83 -21.67
CA ASP A 59 -12.88 -7.89 -21.71
C ASP A 59 -13.45 -9.09 -20.92
N GLU A 60 -12.82 -10.27 -21.01
CA GLU A 60 -13.21 -11.47 -20.25
C GLU A 60 -13.01 -11.28 -18.75
N LEU A 61 -11.98 -10.56 -18.36
CA LEU A 61 -11.70 -10.25 -16.97
C LEU A 61 -12.70 -9.24 -16.41
N GLU A 62 -12.99 -8.17 -17.17
CA GLU A 62 -13.99 -7.17 -16.81
C GLU A 62 -15.38 -7.78 -16.68
N GLU A 63 -15.77 -8.67 -17.61
CA GLU A 63 -17.03 -9.39 -17.53
C GLU A 63 -17.11 -10.28 -16.29
N ALA A 64 -16.01 -11.00 -15.96
CA ALA A 64 -15.95 -11.87 -14.79
C ALA A 64 -16.08 -11.08 -13.47
N ILE A 65 -15.41 -9.93 -13.38
CA ILE A 65 -15.49 -9.03 -12.21
C ILE A 65 -16.89 -8.42 -12.09
N SER A 66 -17.46 -7.94 -13.21
CA SER A 66 -18.80 -7.36 -13.24
C SER A 66 -19.88 -8.36 -12.82
N ALA A 67 -19.78 -9.61 -13.30
CA ALA A 67 -20.67 -10.68 -12.88
C ALA A 67 -20.56 -11.00 -11.39
N MET A 68 -19.34 -10.93 -10.82
CA MET A 68 -19.11 -11.15 -9.39
C MET A 68 -19.67 -10.02 -8.54
N THR A 69 -19.49 -8.78 -8.93
CA THR A 69 -19.99 -7.59 -8.21
C THR A 69 -21.50 -7.49 -8.25
N ASN A 70 -22.14 -7.80 -9.38
CA ASN A 70 -23.59 -7.81 -9.51
C ASN A 70 -24.24 -8.89 -8.61
N ASN A 71 -23.63 -10.07 -8.49
CA ASN A 71 -24.07 -11.11 -7.58
C ASN A 71 -23.92 -10.72 -6.09
N LEU A 72 -22.95 -9.91 -5.75
CA LEU A 72 -22.78 -9.36 -4.41
C LEU A 72 -23.84 -8.31 -4.09
N LYS A 73 -24.16 -7.41 -5.05
CA LYS A 73 -25.20 -6.38 -4.89
C LYS A 73 -26.61 -6.96 -4.77
N GLN A 74 -26.92 -8.08 -5.42
CA GLN A 74 -28.25 -8.70 -5.32
C GLN A 74 -28.50 -9.42 -3.98
N LYS A 75 -27.45 -9.85 -3.27
CA LYS A 75 -27.56 -10.46 -1.92
C LYS A 75 -27.50 -9.45 -0.77
N GLY A 76 -27.26 -8.16 -1.05
CA GLY A 76 -26.97 -7.14 -0.09
C GLY A 76 -28.17 -6.32 0.42
N ASN A 77 -29.39 -6.89 0.46
CA ASN A 77 -30.55 -6.22 1.09
C ASN A 77 -30.67 -6.53 2.59
N ASP A 78 -29.72 -7.20 3.20
CA ASP A 78 -29.68 -7.42 4.65
C ASP A 78 -28.65 -6.50 5.32
N SER A 79 -29.05 -5.95 6.45
CA SER A 79 -28.52 -4.83 7.25
C SER A 79 -27.02 -4.87 7.65
N SER A 80 -26.24 -5.82 7.16
CA SER A 80 -24.79 -5.97 7.45
C SER A 80 -23.87 -5.13 6.55
N ASN A 81 -24.39 -4.58 5.45
CA ASN A 81 -23.58 -3.82 4.49
C ASN A 81 -23.23 -2.41 4.98
N ALA A 82 -24.07 -1.80 5.83
CA ALA A 82 -23.80 -0.46 6.34
C ALA A 82 -22.57 -0.39 7.25
N GLU A 83 -22.27 -1.45 8.01
CA GLU A 83 -21.07 -1.51 8.86
C GLU A 83 -19.82 -1.77 8.02
N ILE A 84 -19.90 -2.65 7.01
CA ILE A 84 -18.78 -2.96 6.12
C ILE A 84 -18.44 -1.74 5.25
N ASP A 85 -19.46 -1.08 4.66
CA ASP A 85 -19.26 0.16 3.89
C ASP A 85 -18.70 1.29 4.75
N SER A 86 -19.07 1.37 6.04
CA SER A 86 -18.50 2.36 6.96
C SER A 86 -17.03 2.10 7.31
N ILE A 87 -16.61 0.83 7.36
CA ILE A 87 -15.21 0.43 7.59
C ILE A 87 -14.36 0.72 6.34
N TRP A 88 -14.86 0.37 5.14
CA TRP A 88 -14.16 0.64 3.89
C TRP A 88 -14.04 2.14 3.61
N ASN A 89 -15.12 2.90 3.75
CA ASN A 89 -15.11 4.36 3.54
C ASN A 89 -14.20 5.08 4.56
N ARG A 90 -14.12 4.58 5.81
CA ARG A 90 -13.24 5.18 6.82
C ARG A 90 -11.76 4.91 6.54
N SER A 91 -11.41 3.74 5.99
CA SER A 91 -10.04 3.45 5.57
C SER A 91 -9.61 4.31 4.37
N ASP A 92 -10.51 4.50 3.41
CA ASP A 92 -10.26 5.30 2.21
C ASP A 92 -10.01 6.79 2.54
N GLU A 93 -10.73 7.34 3.51
CA GLU A 93 -10.54 8.73 3.97
C GLU A 93 -9.18 8.92 4.66
N GLU A 94 -8.75 8.01 5.53
CA GLU A 94 -7.44 8.07 6.18
C GLU A 94 -6.29 7.87 5.18
N GLU A 95 -6.42 6.92 4.28
CA GLU A 95 -5.43 6.64 3.24
C GLU A 95 -5.27 7.83 2.29
N ASN A 96 -6.40 8.42 1.89
CA ASN A 96 -6.43 9.61 1.07
C ASN A 96 -5.80 10.81 1.80
N TYR A 97 -6.11 11.00 3.08
CA TYR A 97 -5.55 12.07 3.90
C TYR A 97 -4.03 11.97 4.03
N ILE A 98 -3.48 10.78 4.28
CA ILE A 98 -2.03 10.56 4.39
C ILE A 98 -1.35 10.85 3.05
N TYR A 99 -1.89 10.34 1.95
CA TYR A 99 -1.37 10.59 0.61
C TYR A 99 -1.40 12.08 0.24
N GLU A 100 -2.55 12.73 0.39
CA GLU A 100 -2.73 14.16 0.10
C GLU A 100 -1.82 15.04 0.99
N THR A 101 -1.69 14.68 2.26
CA THR A 101 -0.82 15.38 3.20
C THR A 101 0.65 15.21 2.81
N PHE A 102 1.06 14.01 2.39
CA PHE A 102 2.42 13.75 1.93
C PHE A 102 2.73 14.59 0.68
N ILE A 103 1.89 14.57 -0.34
CA ILE A 103 2.09 15.35 -1.57
C ILE A 103 2.04 16.85 -1.29
N LYS A 104 1.10 17.33 -0.47
CA LYS A 104 0.99 18.76 -0.10
C LYS A 104 2.25 19.29 0.59
N ASN A 105 2.84 18.49 1.48
CA ASN A 105 4.04 18.86 2.21
C ASN A 105 5.32 18.72 1.35
N HIS A 106 5.24 17.97 0.27
CA HIS A 106 6.37 17.69 -0.63
C HIS A 106 5.95 17.89 -2.09
N PRO A 107 5.67 19.14 -2.52
CA PRO A 107 5.21 19.43 -3.88
C PRO A 107 6.22 19.02 -4.95
N GLU A 108 7.51 18.88 -4.60
CA GLU A 108 8.54 18.32 -5.47
C GLU A 108 8.35 16.81 -5.77
N CYS A 109 7.51 16.12 -4.99
CA CYS A 109 7.11 14.73 -5.24
C CYS A 109 5.88 14.63 -6.15
N ASP A 110 5.35 15.78 -6.58
CA ASP A 110 4.19 15.82 -7.44
C ASP A 110 4.61 15.64 -8.90
N THR A 111 4.30 14.47 -9.46
CA THR A 111 4.58 14.23 -10.89
C THR A 111 3.61 15.00 -11.77
N PRO A 112 3.99 15.37 -13.02
CA PRO A 112 3.13 16.09 -13.94
C PRO A 112 1.77 15.39 -14.12
N GLU A 113 0.70 16.18 -14.21
CA GLU A 113 -0.70 15.73 -14.33
C GLU A 113 -0.93 14.67 -15.43
N LYS A 114 -0.11 14.69 -16.48
CA LYS A 114 -0.12 13.68 -17.56
C LYS A 114 0.21 12.26 -17.10
N ASP A 115 1.03 12.09 -16.08
CA ASP A 115 1.41 10.76 -15.58
C ASP A 115 0.41 10.26 -14.51
N ARG A 116 -0.30 11.17 -13.83
CA ARG A 116 -1.41 10.83 -12.95
C ARG A 116 -2.63 10.28 -13.70
N LEU A 117 -2.94 10.84 -14.87
CA LEU A 117 -4.04 10.38 -15.72
C LEU A 117 -3.86 8.95 -16.25
N LYS A 118 -2.64 8.40 -16.18
CA LYS A 118 -2.33 6.99 -16.49
C LYS A 118 -2.37 6.07 -15.27
N CYS A 119 -2.66 6.62 -14.07
CA CYS A 119 -2.80 5.81 -12.87
C CYS A 119 -4.11 5.05 -12.95
N THR A 120 -4.03 3.75 -13.06
CA THR A 120 -5.22 2.91 -12.86
C THR A 120 -5.64 3.02 -11.38
N ASP A 121 -6.93 2.92 -11.10
CA ASP A 121 -7.45 2.95 -9.72
C ASP A 121 -6.72 1.95 -8.82
N ALA A 122 -6.33 0.80 -9.37
CA ALA A 122 -5.54 -0.22 -8.68
C ALA A 122 -4.14 0.29 -8.25
N ASN A 123 -3.43 1.02 -9.12
CA ASN A 123 -2.11 1.56 -8.78
C ASN A 123 -2.20 2.66 -7.71
N ASN A 124 -3.23 3.50 -7.78
CA ASN A 124 -3.51 4.51 -6.76
C ASN A 124 -3.78 3.86 -5.39
N PHE A 125 -4.59 2.80 -5.36
CA PHE A 125 -4.88 2.04 -4.15
C PHE A 125 -3.61 1.43 -3.55
N ILE A 126 -2.79 0.76 -4.37
CA ILE A 126 -1.52 0.19 -3.92
C ILE A 126 -0.58 1.26 -3.36
N LEU A 127 -0.47 2.40 -4.05
CA LEU A 127 0.39 3.50 -3.63
C LEU A 127 -0.04 4.10 -2.28
N LYS A 128 -1.35 4.34 -2.11
CA LYS A 128 -1.92 4.84 -0.85
C LYS A 128 -1.68 3.89 0.30
N ASN A 129 -1.93 2.59 0.10
CA ASN A 129 -1.67 1.56 1.11
C ASN A 129 -0.18 1.48 1.48
N ALA A 130 0.72 1.54 0.49
CA ALA A 130 2.15 1.54 0.73
C ALA A 130 2.59 2.75 1.56
N LEU A 131 2.15 3.96 1.19
CA LEU A 131 2.47 5.18 1.93
C LEU A 131 1.88 5.18 3.34
N LYS A 132 0.65 4.71 3.52
CA LYS A 132 0.03 4.52 4.83
C LYS A 132 0.85 3.59 5.70
N PHE A 133 1.19 2.40 5.19
CA PHE A 133 2.00 1.43 5.93
C PHE A 133 3.36 1.99 6.33
N ILE A 134 4.05 2.70 5.41
CA ILE A 134 5.31 3.38 5.72
C ILE A 134 5.11 4.44 6.81
N TYR A 135 4.04 5.24 6.72
CA TYR A 135 3.74 6.31 7.69
C TYR A 135 3.41 5.77 9.08
N GLU A 136 2.76 4.63 9.19
CA GLU A 136 2.45 3.98 10.46
C GLU A 136 3.68 3.30 11.08
N HIS A 137 4.59 2.79 10.25
CA HIS A 137 5.70 1.94 10.68
C HIS A 137 7.09 2.57 10.48
N TYR A 138 7.19 3.88 10.16
CA TYR A 138 8.46 4.55 9.84
C TYR A 138 9.53 4.44 10.94
N LYS A 139 9.13 4.22 12.20
CA LYS A 139 10.04 4.05 13.34
C LYS A 139 10.79 2.73 13.29
N LEU A 140 10.24 1.74 12.64
CA LEU A 140 10.80 0.40 12.54
C LEU A 140 11.86 0.33 11.43
N LYS A 141 12.66 -0.74 11.46
CA LYS A 141 13.56 -1.06 10.35
C LYS A 141 12.75 -1.65 9.19
N LEU A 142 12.21 -0.78 8.35
CA LEU A 142 11.45 -1.18 7.18
C LEU A 142 12.37 -1.50 6.00
N SER A 143 12.04 -2.54 5.25
CA SER A 143 12.57 -2.83 3.93
C SER A 143 11.50 -2.63 2.85
N LEU A 144 11.93 -2.45 1.60
CA LEU A 144 11.01 -2.40 0.46
C LEU A 144 10.21 -3.71 0.33
N LEU A 145 10.81 -4.84 0.73
CA LEU A 145 10.15 -6.15 0.69
C LEU A 145 8.97 -6.21 1.65
N ASP A 146 9.15 -5.75 2.90
CA ASP A 146 8.09 -5.76 3.92
C ASP A 146 6.84 -4.99 3.45
N VAL A 147 7.07 -3.82 2.82
CA VAL A 147 5.97 -2.99 2.30
C VAL A 147 5.33 -3.63 1.06
N ALA A 148 6.13 -4.24 0.19
CA ALA A 148 5.62 -4.92 -1.00
C ALA A 148 4.76 -6.14 -0.65
N GLU A 149 5.18 -6.93 0.34
CA GLU A 149 4.41 -8.07 0.86
C GLU A 149 3.07 -7.61 1.46
N GLN A 150 3.07 -6.51 2.22
CA GLN A 150 1.84 -5.93 2.75
C GLN A 150 0.87 -5.46 1.65
N CYS A 151 1.41 -5.00 0.53
CA CYS A 151 0.61 -4.58 -0.63
C CYS A 151 0.31 -5.73 -1.62
N PHE A 152 0.74 -6.94 -1.33
CA PHE A 152 0.59 -8.14 -2.20
C PHE A 152 1.16 -7.97 -3.61
N ILE A 153 2.28 -7.25 -3.72
CA ILE A 153 2.99 -7.03 -4.99
C ILE A 153 4.49 -7.34 -4.86
N SER A 154 5.19 -7.42 -5.99
CA SER A 154 6.65 -7.58 -5.98
C SER A 154 7.35 -6.28 -5.58
N SER A 155 8.52 -6.38 -4.92
CA SER A 155 9.36 -5.22 -4.57
C SER A 155 9.74 -4.38 -5.79
N TRP A 156 9.95 -5.02 -6.95
CA TRP A 156 10.22 -4.31 -8.20
C TRP A 156 9.03 -3.45 -8.63
N HIS A 157 7.81 -4.00 -8.56
CA HIS A 157 6.59 -3.26 -8.91
C HIS A 157 6.38 -2.08 -7.96
N LEU A 158 6.49 -2.30 -6.65
CA LEU A 158 6.38 -1.22 -5.65
C LEU A 158 7.43 -0.12 -5.90
N SER A 159 8.69 -0.49 -6.11
CA SER A 159 9.75 0.47 -6.39
C SER A 159 9.44 1.33 -7.62
N LYS A 160 8.92 0.70 -8.69
CA LYS A 160 8.52 1.41 -9.91
C LYS A 160 7.37 2.37 -9.65
N LEU A 161 6.34 1.95 -8.90
CA LEU A 161 5.20 2.81 -8.54
C LEU A 161 5.64 4.01 -7.71
N LEU A 162 6.41 3.78 -6.64
CA LEU A 162 6.90 4.86 -5.78
C LEU A 162 7.69 5.89 -6.60
N ASN A 163 8.65 5.44 -7.41
CA ASN A 163 9.43 6.36 -8.26
C ASN A 163 8.55 7.10 -9.28
N GLN A 164 7.61 6.41 -9.92
CA GLN A 164 6.77 7.00 -10.96
C GLN A 164 5.82 8.06 -10.41
N TYR A 165 5.25 7.84 -9.21
CA TYR A 165 4.21 8.70 -8.65
C TYR A 165 4.69 9.71 -7.61
N THR A 166 5.85 9.47 -6.99
CA THR A 166 6.41 10.40 -6.00
C THR A 166 7.74 11.02 -6.45
N GLY A 167 8.31 10.55 -7.56
CA GLY A 167 9.65 10.95 -8.00
C GLY A 167 10.76 10.48 -7.07
N ARG A 168 10.46 9.68 -6.03
CA ARG A 168 11.39 9.28 -4.96
C ARG A 168 11.47 7.78 -4.79
N GLY A 169 12.65 7.32 -4.41
CA GLY A 169 12.86 5.94 -4.00
C GLY A 169 12.30 5.66 -2.59
N PHE A 170 12.09 4.39 -2.28
CA PHE A 170 11.55 3.93 -0.99
C PHE A 170 12.27 4.55 0.22
N PHE A 171 13.61 4.48 0.26
CA PHE A 171 14.38 5.00 1.39
C PHE A 171 14.29 6.52 1.53
N GLU A 172 14.14 7.24 0.41
CA GLU A 172 13.94 8.68 0.43
C GLU A 172 12.58 9.04 1.04
N ILE A 173 11.52 8.28 0.71
CA ILE A 173 10.19 8.45 1.29
C ILE A 173 10.22 8.20 2.80
N VAL A 174 10.83 7.09 3.24
CA VAL A 174 10.96 6.77 4.68
C VAL A 174 11.72 7.87 5.40
N ASN A 175 12.85 8.33 4.85
CA ASN A 175 13.64 9.41 5.44
C ASN A 175 12.87 10.74 5.47
N THR A 176 12.13 11.06 4.42
CA THR A 176 11.27 12.26 4.38
C THR A 176 10.30 12.27 5.56
N ILE A 177 9.55 11.18 5.77
CA ILE A 177 8.61 11.04 6.87
C ILE A 177 9.31 11.15 8.23
N ARG A 178 10.47 10.48 8.38
CA ARG A 178 11.26 10.55 9.62
C ARG A 178 11.74 11.97 9.93
N ILE A 179 12.20 12.68 8.92
CA ILE A 179 12.70 14.07 9.09
C ILE A 179 11.55 15.01 9.43
N ASP A 180 10.38 14.88 8.83
CA ASP A 180 9.23 15.71 9.18
C ASP A 180 8.80 15.47 10.63
N LYS A 181 8.70 14.21 11.04
CA LYS A 181 8.43 13.86 12.45
C LYS A 181 9.53 14.35 13.41
N ALA A 182 10.79 14.39 12.94
CA ALA A 182 11.89 14.93 13.74
C ALA A 182 11.76 16.45 13.92
N LYS A 183 11.32 17.19 12.90
CA LYS A 183 11.06 18.64 13.02
C LYS A 183 10.06 18.93 14.12
N ASP A 184 8.92 18.20 14.15
CA ASP A 184 7.88 18.32 15.17
C ASP A 184 8.44 18.07 16.58
N LEU A 185 9.25 17.00 16.74
CA LEU A 185 9.87 16.66 18.03
C LEU A 185 10.93 17.64 18.46
N LEU A 186 11.65 18.27 17.52
CA LEU A 186 12.69 19.26 17.82
C LEU A 186 12.15 20.59 18.36
N GLU A 187 10.86 20.89 18.14
CA GLU A 187 10.20 22.06 18.76
C GLU A 187 10.15 21.93 20.28
N ASN A 188 10.09 20.72 20.81
CA ASN A 188 10.17 20.45 22.24
C ASN A 188 11.64 20.42 22.72
N LYS A 189 12.07 21.47 23.42
CA LYS A 189 13.44 21.63 23.93
C LYS A 189 13.85 20.60 24.97
N ASN A 190 12.92 19.85 25.53
CA ASN A 190 13.21 18.83 26.55
C ASN A 190 13.83 17.55 25.97
N TYR A 191 13.64 17.28 24.68
CA TYR A 191 14.26 16.09 24.07
C TYR A 191 15.70 16.38 23.66
N LYS A 192 16.63 15.48 23.99
CA LYS A 192 17.99 15.52 23.44
C LYS A 192 17.95 15.15 21.94
N ILE A 193 18.96 15.54 21.18
CA ILE A 193 19.05 15.19 19.75
C ILE A 193 19.07 13.66 19.56
N GLN A 194 19.73 12.96 20.47
CA GLN A 194 19.76 11.49 20.48
C GLN A 194 18.34 10.92 20.68
N ASP A 195 17.58 11.42 21.63
CA ASP A 195 16.21 10.97 21.91
C ASP A 195 15.30 11.16 20.68
N VAL A 196 15.46 12.29 19.96
CA VAL A 196 14.73 12.55 18.73
C VAL A 196 15.11 11.54 17.65
N SER A 197 16.43 11.31 17.46
CA SER A 197 16.95 10.33 16.50
C SER A 197 16.32 8.93 16.70
N GLU A 198 16.34 8.44 17.95
CA GLU A 198 15.78 7.13 18.30
C GLU A 198 14.26 7.07 18.10
N ARG A 199 13.53 8.12 18.52
CA ARG A 199 12.07 8.20 18.40
C ARG A 199 11.57 8.20 16.95
N VAL A 200 12.37 8.70 16.02
CA VAL A 200 12.01 8.70 14.58
C VAL A 200 12.61 7.51 13.83
N GLY A 201 13.27 6.56 14.52
CA GLY A 201 13.69 5.29 13.95
C GLY A 201 15.09 5.27 13.35
N PHE A 202 15.97 6.22 13.69
CA PHE A 202 17.39 6.13 13.36
C PHE A 202 18.15 5.42 14.47
N GLN A 203 18.95 4.41 14.12
CA GLN A 203 19.78 3.68 15.09
C GLN A 203 21.06 4.42 15.45
N ASP A 204 21.54 5.31 14.59
CA ASP A 204 22.76 6.10 14.77
C ASP A 204 22.44 7.60 14.65
N VAL A 205 22.77 8.34 15.71
CA VAL A 205 22.57 9.79 15.78
C VAL A 205 23.43 10.56 14.77
N THR A 206 24.62 10.04 14.43
CA THR A 206 25.50 10.68 13.45
C THR A 206 24.88 10.58 12.06
N HIS A 207 24.34 9.41 11.73
CA HIS A 207 23.59 9.19 10.50
C HIS A 207 22.35 10.10 10.44
N PHE A 208 21.57 10.17 11.52
CA PHE A 208 20.44 11.08 11.63
C PHE A 208 20.83 12.52 11.35
N CYS A 209 21.86 13.06 12.03
CA CYS A 209 22.30 14.44 11.84
C CYS A 209 22.70 14.74 10.38
N ARG A 210 23.36 13.78 9.73
CA ARG A 210 23.75 13.90 8.32
C ARG A 210 22.53 13.94 7.40
N ILE A 211 21.58 13.02 7.57
CA ILE A 211 20.35 12.97 6.77
C ILE A 211 19.50 14.20 7.05
N PHE A 212 19.32 14.59 8.30
CA PHE A 212 18.56 15.79 8.65
C PHE A 212 19.14 17.04 7.96
N LYS A 213 20.46 17.22 8.02
CA LYS A 213 21.14 18.36 7.38
C LYS A 213 20.98 18.33 5.85
N SER A 214 21.00 17.14 5.22
CA SER A 214 20.83 17.04 3.76
C SER A 214 19.41 17.39 3.31
N TYR A 215 18.39 17.12 4.14
CA TYR A 215 16.98 17.41 3.82
C TYR A 215 16.55 18.85 4.21
N VAL A 216 17.09 19.36 5.31
CA VAL A 216 16.63 20.63 5.91
C VAL A 216 17.62 21.78 5.65
N GLY A 217 18.85 21.47 5.23
CA GLY A 217 19.92 22.44 5.02
C GLY A 217 20.64 22.89 6.29
N LYS A 218 20.11 22.54 7.49
CA LYS A 218 20.66 22.92 8.81
C LYS A 218 20.82 21.68 9.68
N SER A 219 21.74 21.73 10.67
CA SER A 219 21.81 20.64 11.65
C SER A 219 20.57 20.61 12.55
N PRO A 220 20.23 19.45 13.18
CA PRO A 220 19.11 19.37 14.13
C PRO A 220 19.24 20.37 15.30
N SER A 221 20.47 20.62 15.77
CA SER A 221 20.75 21.60 16.84
C SER A 221 20.50 23.03 16.37
N ASP A 222 20.95 23.38 15.18
CA ASP A 222 20.72 24.72 14.60
C ASP A 222 19.23 24.93 14.33
N TYR A 223 18.54 23.90 13.78
CA TYR A 223 17.10 23.94 13.54
C TYR A 223 16.32 24.23 14.82
N ARG A 224 16.67 23.56 15.92
CA ARG A 224 16.07 23.78 17.24
C ARG A 224 16.31 25.20 17.78
N ASN A 225 17.54 25.70 17.65
CA ASN A 225 17.94 26.96 18.27
C ASN A 225 17.41 28.20 17.52
N TYR A 226 17.33 28.10 16.19
CA TYR A 226 16.94 29.25 15.36
C TYR A 226 15.47 29.22 14.93
N GLY A 227 14.68 28.26 15.49
CA GLY A 227 13.25 28.10 15.24
C GLY A 227 12.93 27.69 13.81
N GLY A 228 11.96 26.82 13.60
CA GLY A 228 11.43 26.43 12.30
C GLY A 228 10.74 27.57 11.50
N LYS A 229 10.96 28.82 11.85
CA LYS A 229 10.55 30.03 11.14
C LYS A 229 11.68 30.50 10.22
N GLY A 230 11.93 29.73 9.18
CA GLY A 230 12.55 30.23 7.96
C GLY A 230 11.45 30.79 7.06
N LYS A 231 11.64 32.02 6.65
CA LYS A 231 10.80 32.76 5.70
C LYS A 231 10.56 31.95 4.43
#